data_2769b285040f483ea85e8b7479bbf986
#
_entry.id   2769b285040f483ea85e8b7479bbf986
#
_cell.length_a   1.000
_cell.length_b   1.000
_cell.length_c   1.000
_cell.angle_alpha   90.00
_cell.angle_beta   90.00
_cell.angle_gamma   90.00
#
_symmetry.space_group_name_H-M   'P 1'
#
loop_
_entity.id
_entity.type
_entity.pdbx_description
1 polymer ?
#
loop_
_entity_poly.entity_id
_entity_poly.type
_entity_poly.pdbx_seq_one_letter_code
_entity_poly.pdbx_strand_id
1 'polypeptide(L)'
;MSKIISIHSFRGGTGKSNIAANVATLAAQRGKRVGVIDTDIQSPGIHVLFGLDEEKMDKALNDYFWGKCTVEEAAYDVGAILKMGEGEVTVMGRHIYLIPSSLKAGEIARVLREGYDVGLLNDGFRELIGRLNLDYLFIDTHPGLNEETLLSIAISDVLLIILRPDQQDYQGTAVTVEVARKLDVPHMFLVVNKVLTSFDFAEVKEKVEETYGCEVAGVLPLSEDVVRLASAGIFCLRYPDHPFTQGLTGIANRIMEATS
;
A
#
# COMPACT_ATOMS: atom_id res chain seq x y z
N MET A 1 18.12 8.45 2.52
CA MET A 1 17.50 7.90 3.75
C MET A 1 16.25 7.15 3.32
N SER A 2 16.02 5.97 3.86
CA SER A 2 14.83 5.15 3.52
C SER A 2 13.55 5.84 3.98
N LYS A 3 12.44 5.61 3.28
CA LYS A 3 11.15 6.25 3.54
C LYS A 3 10.05 5.24 3.77
N ILE A 4 9.20 5.51 4.74
CA ILE A 4 8.01 4.71 5.05
C ILE A 4 6.78 5.40 4.47
N ILE A 5 6.03 4.66 3.64
CA ILE A 5 4.81 5.12 2.99
C ILE A 5 3.65 4.25 3.46
N SER A 6 2.75 4.78 4.28
CA SER A 6 1.54 4.06 4.65
C SER A 6 0.41 4.38 3.69
N ILE A 7 -0.28 3.33 3.24
CA ILE A 7 -1.46 3.43 2.41
C ILE A 7 -2.66 3.00 3.23
N HIS A 8 -3.55 3.94 3.47
CA HIS A 8 -4.64 3.78 4.43
C HIS A 8 -5.99 4.15 3.82
N SER A 9 -7.04 3.64 4.42
CA SER A 9 -8.41 4.06 4.17
C SER A 9 -9.26 3.82 5.40
N PHE A 10 -10.21 4.71 5.68
CA PHE A 10 -11.11 4.53 6.80
C PHE A 10 -12.02 3.31 6.63
N ARG A 11 -12.40 2.96 5.40
CA ARG A 11 -13.28 1.82 5.08
C ARG A 11 -12.60 0.81 4.17
N GLY A 12 -13.06 -0.44 4.28
CA GLY A 12 -12.69 -1.50 3.35
C GLY A 12 -13.26 -1.29 1.93
N GLY A 13 -12.64 -1.93 0.95
CA GLY A 13 -13.11 -1.92 -0.43
C GLY A 13 -12.83 -0.64 -1.21
N THR A 14 -12.01 0.27 -0.72
CA THR A 14 -11.60 1.50 -1.43
C THR A 14 -10.60 1.26 -2.56
N GLY A 15 -9.95 0.09 -2.59
CA GLY A 15 -8.90 -0.26 -3.55
C GLY A 15 -7.48 -0.03 -3.02
N LYS A 16 -7.32 0.11 -1.73
CA LYS A 16 -6.07 0.37 -1.01
C LYS A 16 -4.93 -0.57 -1.44
N SER A 17 -5.08 -1.88 -1.27
CA SER A 17 -4.07 -2.89 -1.62
C SER A 17 -3.68 -2.86 -3.11
N ASN A 18 -4.65 -2.62 -4.01
CA ASN A 18 -4.39 -2.48 -5.43
C ASN A 18 -3.53 -1.25 -5.72
N ILE A 19 -3.86 -0.10 -5.12
CA ILE A 19 -3.06 1.13 -5.26
C ILE A 19 -1.68 0.93 -4.65
N ALA A 20 -1.58 0.33 -3.46
CA ALA A 20 -0.31 0.03 -2.78
C ALA A 20 0.63 -0.80 -3.67
N ALA A 21 0.14 -1.92 -4.20
CA ALA A 21 0.91 -2.81 -5.05
C ALA A 21 1.39 -2.13 -6.35
N ASN A 22 0.51 -1.35 -6.99
CA ASN A 22 0.85 -0.64 -8.23
C ASN A 22 1.85 0.49 -8.01
N VAL A 23 1.64 1.34 -6.99
CA VAL A 23 2.55 2.47 -6.68
C VAL A 23 3.93 1.96 -6.26
N ALA A 24 3.99 0.90 -5.44
CA ALA A 24 5.23 0.23 -5.06
C ALA A 24 5.97 -0.32 -6.29
N THR A 25 5.23 -0.96 -7.21
CA THR A 25 5.79 -1.48 -8.47
C THR A 25 6.34 -0.36 -9.35
N LEU A 26 5.63 0.76 -9.49
CA LEU A 26 6.09 1.93 -10.23
C LEU A 26 7.35 2.56 -9.63
N ALA A 27 7.49 2.56 -8.30
CA ALA A 27 8.72 2.99 -7.63
C ALA A 27 9.88 2.02 -7.94
N ALA A 28 9.65 0.71 -7.91
CA ALA A 28 10.66 -0.29 -8.25
C ALA A 28 11.09 -0.23 -9.72
N GLN A 29 10.17 0.05 -10.66
CA GLN A 29 10.50 0.28 -12.07
C GLN A 29 11.46 1.47 -12.26
N ARG A 30 11.45 2.44 -11.34
CA ARG A 30 12.40 3.58 -11.33
C ARG A 30 13.74 3.26 -10.64
N GLY A 31 14.02 1.99 -10.39
CA GLY A 31 15.28 1.53 -9.80
C GLY A 31 15.35 1.63 -8.28
N LYS A 32 14.22 1.85 -7.60
CA LYS A 32 14.17 1.84 -6.13
C LYS A 32 14.08 0.41 -5.59
N ARG A 33 14.75 0.16 -4.47
CA ARG A 33 14.57 -1.08 -3.69
C ARG A 33 13.36 -0.91 -2.78
N VAL A 34 12.35 -1.72 -3.01
CA VAL A 34 11.03 -1.54 -2.41
C VAL A 34 10.64 -2.73 -1.55
N GLY A 35 10.18 -2.47 -0.33
CA GLY A 35 9.44 -3.42 0.49
C GLY A 35 7.96 -3.10 0.46
N VAL A 36 7.12 -4.12 0.45
CA VAL A 36 5.68 -4.03 0.63
C VAL A 36 5.28 -4.96 1.76
N ILE A 37 4.63 -4.44 2.78
CA ILE A 37 4.19 -5.24 3.92
C ILE A 37 2.68 -5.17 4.05
N ASP A 38 2.05 -6.34 4.17
CA ASP A 38 0.62 -6.48 4.42
C ASP A 38 0.37 -6.50 5.92
N THR A 39 -0.19 -5.43 6.47
CA THR A 39 -0.61 -5.38 7.87
C THR A 39 -2.12 -5.55 8.05
N ASP A 40 -2.85 -5.86 6.98
CA ASP A 40 -4.26 -6.27 7.06
C ASP A 40 -4.38 -7.75 7.46
N ILE A 41 -4.02 -8.06 8.71
CA ILE A 41 -3.93 -9.43 9.23
C ILE A 41 -5.29 -10.13 9.21
N GLN A 42 -6.37 -9.36 9.30
CA GLN A 42 -7.74 -9.90 9.35
C GLN A 42 -8.26 -10.30 7.96
N SER A 43 -7.79 -9.61 6.91
CA SER A 43 -8.23 -9.82 5.52
C SER A 43 -7.06 -9.67 4.55
N PRO A 44 -5.98 -10.46 4.72
CA PRO A 44 -4.78 -10.33 3.90
C PRO A 44 -5.08 -10.65 2.43
N GLY A 45 -4.48 -9.90 1.50
CA GLY A 45 -4.82 -10.09 0.10
C GLY A 45 -3.82 -9.55 -0.92
N ILE A 46 -2.89 -8.71 -0.52
CA ILE A 46 -1.97 -8.07 -1.46
C ILE A 46 -1.03 -9.07 -2.15
N HIS A 47 -0.74 -10.22 -1.53
CA HIS A 47 0.11 -11.28 -2.07
C HIS A 47 -0.39 -11.82 -3.41
N VAL A 48 -1.72 -11.87 -3.61
CA VAL A 48 -2.33 -12.33 -4.87
C VAL A 48 -1.93 -11.42 -6.03
N LEU A 49 -1.87 -10.11 -5.80
CA LEU A 49 -1.46 -9.13 -6.82
C LEU A 49 -0.03 -9.34 -7.29
N PHE A 50 0.84 -9.81 -6.40
CA PHE A 50 2.24 -10.12 -6.71
C PHE A 50 2.46 -11.56 -7.22
N GLY A 51 1.41 -12.35 -7.36
CA GLY A 51 1.48 -13.73 -7.82
C GLY A 51 2.18 -14.67 -6.83
N LEU A 52 2.15 -14.33 -5.55
CA LEU A 52 2.69 -15.19 -4.50
C LEU A 52 1.59 -16.13 -4.01
N ASP A 53 1.71 -17.42 -4.37
CA ASP A 53 0.77 -18.45 -3.96
C ASP A 53 0.95 -18.84 -2.49
N GLU A 54 -0.14 -19.17 -1.81
CA GLU A 54 -0.12 -19.60 -0.40
C GLU A 54 0.81 -20.81 -0.18
N GLU A 55 0.85 -21.75 -1.11
CA GLU A 55 1.73 -22.94 -1.06
C GLU A 55 3.23 -22.59 -1.05
N LYS A 56 3.60 -21.40 -1.53
CA LYS A 56 4.97 -20.88 -1.54
C LYS A 56 5.29 -20.00 -0.33
N MET A 57 4.29 -19.71 0.50
CA MET A 57 4.45 -18.87 1.70
C MET A 57 4.77 -19.75 2.92
N ASP A 58 6.05 -20.06 3.12
CA ASP A 58 6.49 -20.81 4.29
C ASP A 58 6.37 -20.01 5.58
N LYS A 59 6.63 -18.71 5.51
CA LYS A 59 6.61 -17.75 6.60
C LYS A 59 5.73 -16.55 6.25
N ALA A 60 5.15 -15.93 7.27
CA ALA A 60 4.35 -14.73 7.13
C ALA A 60 4.66 -13.76 8.28
N LEU A 61 4.13 -12.54 8.21
CA LEU A 61 4.26 -11.54 9.28
C LEU A 61 3.78 -12.08 10.63
N ASN A 62 2.74 -12.93 10.63
CA ASN A 62 2.25 -13.61 11.84
C ASN A 62 3.32 -14.47 12.51
N ASP A 63 4.16 -15.18 11.74
CA ASP A 63 5.24 -16.00 12.30
C ASP A 63 6.32 -15.16 12.96
N TYR A 64 6.59 -13.97 12.43
CA TYR A 64 7.45 -12.99 13.07
C TYR A 64 6.88 -12.54 14.43
N PHE A 65 5.59 -12.20 14.53
CA PHE A 65 4.96 -11.82 15.80
C PHE A 65 5.06 -12.90 16.88
N TRP A 66 5.04 -14.15 16.46
CA TRP A 66 5.16 -15.29 17.37
C TRP A 66 6.61 -15.73 17.63
N GLY A 67 7.61 -14.97 17.15
CA GLY A 67 9.02 -15.28 17.31
C GLY A 67 9.48 -16.57 16.61
N LYS A 68 8.72 -17.04 15.59
CA LYS A 68 9.05 -18.25 14.83
C LYS A 68 10.05 -18.00 13.69
N CYS A 69 10.23 -16.74 13.30
CA CYS A 69 11.20 -16.33 12.28
C CYS A 69 11.58 -14.86 12.48
N THR A 70 12.65 -14.42 11.81
CA THR A 70 12.95 -13.00 11.64
C THR A 70 12.00 -12.39 10.60
N VAL A 71 11.88 -11.07 10.60
CA VAL A 71 11.04 -10.39 9.61
C VAL A 71 11.61 -10.51 8.19
N GLU A 72 12.93 -10.62 8.05
CA GLU A 72 13.62 -10.86 6.76
C GLU A 72 13.28 -12.24 6.20
N GLU A 73 13.16 -13.29 7.04
CA GLU A 73 12.76 -14.63 6.61
C GLU A 73 11.30 -14.68 6.12
N ALA A 74 10.46 -13.72 6.51
CA ALA A 74 9.10 -13.57 6.02
C ALA A 74 9.02 -12.69 4.76
N ALA A 75 10.15 -12.20 4.23
CA ALA A 75 10.22 -11.34 3.04
C ALA A 75 10.53 -12.17 1.78
N TYR A 76 9.65 -12.09 0.79
CA TYR A 76 9.77 -12.79 -0.49
C TYR A 76 10.21 -11.81 -1.58
N ASP A 77 11.30 -12.13 -2.31
CA ASP A 77 11.64 -11.37 -3.52
C ASP A 77 10.66 -11.71 -4.64
N VAL A 78 9.76 -10.80 -4.92
CA VAL A 78 8.76 -10.89 -5.98
C VAL A 78 9.19 -10.09 -7.23
N GLY A 79 10.45 -9.67 -7.32
CA GLY A 79 10.98 -8.85 -8.41
C GLY A 79 10.87 -9.48 -9.81
N ALA A 80 10.66 -10.79 -9.91
CA ALA A 80 10.39 -11.46 -11.18
C ALA A 80 9.17 -10.88 -11.91
N ILE A 81 8.19 -10.32 -11.20
CA ILE A 81 6.99 -9.69 -11.78
C ILE A 81 7.35 -8.47 -12.65
N LEU A 82 8.43 -7.76 -12.35
CA LEU A 82 8.88 -6.58 -13.10
C LEU A 82 9.33 -6.91 -14.53
N LYS A 83 9.60 -8.18 -14.83
CA LYS A 83 9.98 -8.66 -16.17
C LYS A 83 8.77 -8.83 -17.10
N MET A 84 7.55 -8.79 -16.60
CA MET A 84 6.34 -9.06 -17.38
C MET A 84 5.91 -7.90 -18.29
N GLY A 85 6.43 -6.69 -18.12
CA GLY A 85 6.03 -5.48 -18.85
C GLY A 85 7.02 -4.94 -19.87
N GLU A 86 8.26 -5.43 -19.89
CA GLU A 86 9.33 -4.93 -20.78
C GLU A 86 9.97 -6.09 -21.53
N GLY A 87 10.11 -5.97 -22.86
CA GLY A 87 10.93 -6.90 -23.63
C GLY A 87 12.35 -6.97 -23.05
N GLU A 88 12.84 -8.16 -22.78
CA GLU A 88 14.18 -8.63 -22.36
C GLU A 88 15.22 -7.67 -21.72
N VAL A 89 14.85 -6.48 -21.27
CA VAL A 89 15.78 -5.59 -20.56
C VAL A 89 15.87 -6.05 -19.10
N THR A 90 16.80 -6.93 -18.83
CA THR A 90 17.20 -7.29 -17.46
C THR A 90 17.86 -6.07 -16.83
N VAL A 91 17.08 -5.20 -16.21
CA VAL A 91 17.65 -4.12 -15.38
C VAL A 91 18.08 -4.74 -14.06
N MET A 92 19.40 -5.00 -13.95
CA MET A 92 20.01 -5.44 -12.70
C MET A 92 19.68 -4.42 -11.60
N GLY A 93 19.17 -4.91 -10.45
CA GLY A 93 18.96 -4.07 -9.26
C GLY A 93 17.52 -3.63 -8.99
N ARG A 94 16.53 -4.06 -9.77
CA ARG A 94 15.12 -3.85 -9.44
C ARG A 94 14.66 -4.94 -8.48
N HIS A 95 14.31 -4.58 -7.25
CA HIS A 95 13.83 -5.51 -6.23
C HIS A 95 12.55 -5.02 -5.61
N ILE A 96 11.57 -5.91 -5.53
CA ILE A 96 10.39 -5.76 -4.69
C ILE A 96 10.36 -6.94 -3.73
N TYR A 97 10.33 -6.65 -2.45
CA TYR A 97 10.15 -7.63 -1.39
C TYR A 97 8.74 -7.53 -0.85
N LEU A 98 8.03 -8.64 -0.79
CA LEU A 98 6.71 -8.72 -0.19
C LEU A 98 6.77 -9.46 1.14
N ILE A 99 6.21 -8.85 2.17
CA ILE A 99 6.01 -9.46 3.49
C ILE A 99 4.51 -9.67 3.66
N PRO A 100 4.02 -10.89 3.39
CA PRO A 100 2.59 -11.18 3.46
C PRO A 100 2.13 -11.45 4.89
N SER A 101 0.86 -11.19 5.18
CA SER A 101 0.17 -11.75 6.34
C SER A 101 -0.35 -13.15 6.05
N SER A 102 -0.52 -13.96 7.10
CA SER A 102 -0.94 -15.36 6.99
C SER A 102 -2.41 -15.49 6.58
N LEU A 103 -2.69 -16.40 5.65
CA LEU A 103 -4.05 -16.80 5.26
C LEU A 103 -4.62 -17.92 6.13
N LYS A 104 -3.82 -18.51 7.01
CA LYS A 104 -4.23 -19.63 7.85
C LYS A 104 -5.26 -19.15 8.88
N ALA A 105 -6.48 -19.66 8.80
CA ALA A 105 -7.59 -19.27 9.67
C ALA A 105 -7.22 -19.37 11.16
N GLY A 106 -6.43 -20.37 11.54
CA GLY A 106 -5.94 -20.54 12.91
C GLY A 106 -5.02 -19.39 13.37
N GLU A 107 -4.14 -18.89 12.51
CA GLU A 107 -3.24 -17.77 12.82
C GLU A 107 -4.03 -16.44 12.87
N ILE A 108 -4.96 -16.23 11.96
CA ILE A 108 -5.88 -15.06 12.00
C ILE A 108 -6.67 -15.07 13.30
N ALA A 109 -7.32 -16.20 13.63
CA ALA A 109 -8.10 -16.35 14.85
C ALA A 109 -7.25 -16.16 16.12
N ARG A 110 -5.99 -16.58 16.09
CA ARG A 110 -5.06 -16.38 17.19
C ARG A 110 -4.77 -14.90 17.41
N VAL A 111 -4.43 -14.17 16.35
CA VAL A 111 -4.19 -12.72 16.41
C VAL A 111 -5.42 -11.98 16.95
N LEU A 112 -6.63 -12.31 16.47
CA LEU A 112 -7.86 -11.68 16.93
C LEU A 112 -8.17 -11.96 18.42
N ARG A 113 -7.79 -13.12 18.92
CA ARG A 113 -8.09 -13.53 20.29
C ARG A 113 -7.02 -13.11 21.31
N GLU A 114 -5.75 -13.26 20.94
CA GLU A 114 -4.61 -13.06 21.84
C GLU A 114 -3.97 -11.67 21.68
N GLY A 115 -4.23 -11.01 20.52
CA GLY A 115 -3.50 -9.82 20.13
C GLY A 115 -2.02 -10.13 19.85
N TYR A 116 -1.24 -9.11 19.61
CA TYR A 116 0.20 -9.16 19.52
C TYR A 116 0.79 -7.81 19.95
N ASP A 117 2.07 -7.79 20.27
CA ASP A 117 2.76 -6.54 20.60
C ASP A 117 2.96 -5.70 19.34
N VAL A 118 2.21 -4.59 19.23
CA VAL A 118 2.28 -3.66 18.10
C VAL A 118 3.67 -3.01 17.98
N GLY A 119 4.43 -2.94 19.08
CA GLY A 119 5.83 -2.49 19.05
C GLY A 119 6.72 -3.33 18.13
N LEU A 120 6.44 -4.64 18.02
CA LEU A 120 7.16 -5.53 17.09
C LEU A 120 7.02 -5.10 15.63
N LEU A 121 5.91 -4.47 15.22
CA LEU A 121 5.78 -3.93 13.87
C LEU A 121 6.82 -2.85 13.59
N ASN A 122 6.97 -1.90 14.51
CA ASN A 122 7.94 -0.81 14.34
C ASN A 122 9.38 -1.34 14.28
N ASP A 123 9.71 -2.30 15.12
CA ASP A 123 11.04 -2.94 15.11
C ASP A 123 11.25 -3.72 13.81
N GLY A 124 10.25 -4.48 13.37
CA GLY A 124 10.26 -5.21 12.11
C GLY A 124 10.43 -4.29 10.89
N PHE A 125 9.76 -3.14 10.87
CA PHE A 125 9.91 -2.18 9.78
C PHE A 125 11.35 -1.63 9.69
N ARG A 126 11.96 -1.29 10.82
CA ARG A 126 13.34 -0.82 10.89
C ARG A 126 14.34 -1.90 10.48
N GLU A 127 14.11 -3.14 10.94
CA GLU A 127 14.94 -4.29 10.58
C GLU A 127 14.86 -4.58 9.08
N LEU A 128 13.67 -4.63 8.48
CA LEU A 128 13.49 -4.81 7.03
C LEU A 128 14.22 -3.75 6.21
N ILE A 129 14.04 -2.49 6.58
CA ILE A 129 14.69 -1.37 5.90
C ILE A 129 16.22 -1.56 5.90
N GLY A 130 16.79 -1.89 7.07
CA GLY A 130 18.23 -2.06 7.21
C GLY A 130 18.77 -3.31 6.51
N ARG A 131 18.14 -4.47 6.73
CA ARG A 131 18.58 -5.77 6.17
C ARG A 131 18.47 -5.84 4.67
N LEU A 132 17.37 -5.35 4.11
CA LEU A 132 17.12 -5.39 2.67
C LEU A 132 17.62 -4.13 1.94
N ASN A 133 18.20 -3.17 2.65
CA ASN A 133 18.66 -1.87 2.09
C ASN A 133 17.55 -1.21 1.25
N LEU A 134 16.35 -1.10 1.83
CA LEU A 134 15.20 -0.55 1.11
C LEU A 134 15.32 0.97 0.95
N ASP A 135 14.94 1.47 -0.22
CA ASP A 135 14.69 2.92 -0.42
C ASP A 135 13.31 3.29 0.11
N TYR A 136 12.32 2.41 -0.13
CA TYR A 136 10.94 2.61 0.29
C TYR A 136 10.37 1.35 0.95
N LEU A 137 9.65 1.55 2.06
CA LEU A 137 8.77 0.55 2.66
C LEU A 137 7.32 1.02 2.53
N PHE A 138 6.52 0.32 1.73
CA PHE A 138 5.08 0.54 1.60
C PHE A 138 4.34 -0.34 2.60
N ILE A 139 3.45 0.25 3.40
CA ILE A 139 2.62 -0.45 4.37
C ILE A 139 1.18 -0.43 3.86
N ASP A 140 0.64 -1.60 3.50
CA ASP A 140 -0.78 -1.78 3.23
C ASP A 140 -1.50 -2.03 4.54
N THR A 141 -2.21 -1.01 5.06
CA THR A 141 -2.77 -1.04 6.41
C THR A 141 -4.13 -1.73 6.44
N HIS A 142 -4.57 -2.16 7.61
CA HIS A 142 -5.97 -2.52 7.84
C HIS A 142 -6.88 -1.27 7.70
N PRO A 143 -8.11 -1.38 7.16
CA PRO A 143 -9.05 -0.26 7.13
C PRO A 143 -9.52 0.13 8.54
N GLY A 144 -9.80 1.42 8.73
CA GLY A 144 -10.22 1.96 10.03
C GLY A 144 -9.05 2.36 10.93
N LEU A 145 -9.36 2.91 12.09
CA LEU A 145 -8.38 3.43 13.06
C LEU A 145 -8.30 2.46 14.26
N ASN A 146 -7.41 1.51 14.17
CA ASN A 146 -7.01 0.62 15.25
C ASN A 146 -5.56 0.92 15.69
N GLU A 147 -5.04 0.21 16.66
CA GLU A 147 -3.72 0.45 17.24
C GLU A 147 -2.60 0.30 16.19
N GLU A 148 -2.67 -0.74 15.36
CA GLU A 148 -1.68 -0.99 14.30
C GLU A 148 -1.69 0.10 13.23
N THR A 149 -2.88 0.56 12.83
CA THR A 149 -3.00 1.63 11.84
C THR A 149 -2.52 2.96 12.39
N LEU A 150 -2.79 3.27 13.66
CA LEU A 150 -2.29 4.47 14.32
C LEU A 150 -0.76 4.47 14.39
N LEU A 151 -0.13 3.33 14.72
CA LEU A 151 1.32 3.19 14.67
C LEU A 151 1.84 3.41 13.25
N SER A 152 1.27 2.73 12.26
CA SER A 152 1.69 2.86 10.86
C SER A 152 1.59 4.31 10.36
N ILE A 153 0.53 5.03 10.75
CA ILE A 153 0.34 6.45 10.43
C ILE A 153 1.44 7.29 11.12
N ALA A 154 1.68 7.07 12.41
CA ALA A 154 2.60 7.88 13.22
C ALA A 154 4.07 7.79 12.75
N ILE A 155 4.48 6.64 12.20
CA ILE A 155 5.87 6.42 11.74
C ILE A 155 6.08 6.74 10.27
N SER A 156 5.02 7.12 9.54
CA SER A 156 5.10 7.36 8.09
C SER A 156 5.78 8.67 7.75
N ASP A 157 6.69 8.64 6.78
CA ASP A 157 7.17 9.84 6.09
C ASP A 157 6.10 10.40 5.15
N VAL A 158 5.30 9.49 4.54
CA VAL A 158 4.16 9.83 3.68
C VAL A 158 2.96 8.96 4.05
N LEU A 159 1.82 9.59 4.26
CA LEU A 159 0.53 8.92 4.40
C LEU A 159 -0.32 9.17 3.15
N LEU A 160 -0.72 8.11 2.47
CA LEU A 160 -1.65 8.14 1.36
C LEU A 160 -3.02 7.64 1.83
N ILE A 161 -4.01 8.51 1.86
CA ILE A 161 -5.38 8.17 2.30
C ILE A 161 -6.26 7.97 1.08
N ILE A 162 -6.80 6.76 0.94
CA ILE A 162 -7.65 6.38 -0.18
C ILE A 162 -9.12 6.51 0.22
N LEU A 163 -9.89 7.22 -0.58
CA LEU A 163 -11.34 7.37 -0.38
C LEU A 163 -12.08 7.20 -1.70
N ARG A 164 -13.36 6.87 -1.61
CA ARG A 164 -14.32 6.89 -2.73
C ARG A 164 -15.21 8.12 -2.62
N PRO A 165 -15.84 8.56 -3.72
CA PRO A 165 -16.77 9.68 -3.70
C PRO A 165 -18.13 9.25 -3.12
N ASP A 166 -18.15 8.86 -1.84
CA ASP A 166 -19.37 8.56 -1.09
C ASP A 166 -19.35 9.18 0.31
N GLN A 167 -20.56 9.45 0.84
CA GLN A 167 -20.76 10.18 2.09
C GLN A 167 -20.07 9.55 3.30
N GLN A 168 -20.01 8.23 3.36
CA GLN A 168 -19.41 7.54 4.50
C GLN A 168 -17.88 7.60 4.45
N ASP A 169 -17.29 7.48 3.24
CA ASP A 169 -15.87 7.63 3.06
C ASP A 169 -15.43 9.07 3.35
N TYR A 170 -16.23 10.07 2.96
CA TYR A 170 -15.96 11.47 3.30
C TYR A 170 -15.89 11.70 4.81
N GLN A 171 -16.87 11.21 5.58
CA GLN A 171 -16.88 11.34 7.04
C GLN A 171 -15.67 10.64 7.69
N GLY A 172 -15.38 9.41 7.27
CA GLY A 172 -14.24 8.66 7.79
C GLY A 172 -12.89 9.27 7.45
N THR A 173 -12.76 9.79 6.22
CA THR A 173 -11.55 10.50 5.78
C THR A 173 -11.29 11.75 6.63
N ALA A 174 -12.33 12.52 7.00
CA ALA A 174 -12.18 13.68 7.87
C ALA A 174 -11.54 13.30 9.22
N VAL A 175 -11.99 12.19 9.81
CA VAL A 175 -11.41 11.68 11.07
C VAL A 175 -9.96 11.25 10.87
N THR A 176 -9.66 10.53 9.78
CA THR A 176 -8.30 10.07 9.49
C THR A 176 -7.33 11.24 9.28
N VAL A 177 -7.74 12.26 8.53
CA VAL A 177 -6.95 13.49 8.30
C VAL A 177 -6.67 14.22 9.62
N GLU A 178 -7.67 14.34 10.49
CA GLU A 178 -7.51 14.97 11.80
C GLU A 178 -6.52 14.20 12.69
N VAL A 179 -6.63 12.88 12.72
CA VAL A 179 -5.72 12.00 13.46
C VAL A 179 -4.30 12.11 12.92
N ALA A 180 -4.12 12.04 11.61
CA ALA A 180 -2.80 12.15 10.99
C ALA A 180 -2.12 13.50 11.27
N ARG A 181 -2.89 14.60 11.32
CA ARG A 181 -2.39 15.91 11.73
C ARG A 181 -1.94 15.94 13.20
N LYS A 182 -2.69 15.28 14.09
CA LYS A 182 -2.31 15.17 15.52
C LYS A 182 -1.10 14.28 15.75
N LEU A 183 -0.79 13.39 14.80
CA LEU A 183 0.39 12.53 14.82
C LEU A 183 1.58 13.16 14.07
N ASP A 184 1.46 14.41 13.63
CA ASP A 184 2.50 15.19 12.96
C ASP A 184 3.11 14.48 11.74
N VAL A 185 2.26 13.79 10.94
CA VAL A 185 2.70 13.12 9.71
C VAL A 185 3.29 14.15 8.74
N PRO A 186 4.55 13.98 8.30
CA PRO A 186 5.26 15.01 7.50
C PRO A 186 4.59 15.33 6.17
N HIS A 187 4.14 14.30 5.45
CA HIS A 187 3.46 14.45 4.16
C HIS A 187 2.20 13.61 4.13
N MET A 188 1.08 14.24 3.81
CA MET A 188 -0.21 13.58 3.70
C MET A 188 -0.86 13.92 2.36
N PHE A 189 -1.29 12.88 1.64
CA PHE A 189 -1.98 13.01 0.36
C PHE A 189 -3.27 12.22 0.35
N LEU A 190 -4.26 12.73 -0.38
CA LEU A 190 -5.50 12.02 -0.66
C LEU A 190 -5.48 11.42 -2.06
N VAL A 191 -6.14 10.28 -2.22
CA VAL A 191 -6.45 9.69 -3.53
C VAL A 191 -7.93 9.40 -3.60
N VAL A 192 -8.62 10.04 -4.54
CA VAL A 192 -10.03 9.76 -4.77
C VAL A 192 -10.13 8.65 -5.82
N ASN A 193 -10.53 7.47 -5.40
CA ASN A 193 -10.61 6.29 -6.25
C ASN A 193 -12.05 5.95 -6.62
N LYS A 194 -12.22 5.21 -7.71
CA LYS A 194 -13.53 4.74 -8.21
C LYS A 194 -14.48 5.89 -8.58
N VAL A 195 -13.94 6.97 -9.10
CA VAL A 195 -14.71 8.11 -9.59
C VAL A 195 -15.36 7.73 -10.92
N LEU A 196 -16.66 7.99 -11.07
CA LEU A 196 -17.36 7.78 -12.34
C LEU A 196 -16.80 8.72 -13.40
N THR A 197 -16.60 8.22 -14.62
CA THR A 197 -16.05 9.01 -15.74
C THR A 197 -16.97 10.13 -16.22
N SER A 198 -18.22 10.15 -15.74
CA SER A 198 -19.16 11.24 -15.97
C SER A 198 -18.91 12.47 -15.11
N PHE A 199 -18.06 12.38 -14.09
CA PHE A 199 -17.67 13.52 -13.25
C PHE A 199 -16.44 14.22 -13.82
N ASP A 200 -16.37 15.54 -13.63
CA ASP A 200 -15.15 16.30 -13.88
C ASP A 200 -14.13 15.99 -12.76
N PHE A 201 -13.00 15.40 -13.13
CA PHE A 201 -11.97 15.00 -12.16
C PHE A 201 -11.25 16.20 -11.56
N ALA A 202 -11.16 17.32 -12.28
CA ALA A 202 -10.58 18.54 -11.73
C ALA A 202 -11.49 19.14 -10.64
N GLU A 203 -12.80 19.18 -10.90
CA GLU A 203 -13.79 19.63 -9.92
C GLU A 203 -13.82 18.72 -8.67
N VAL A 204 -13.75 17.38 -8.87
CA VAL A 204 -13.67 16.42 -7.76
C VAL A 204 -12.41 16.66 -6.94
N LYS A 205 -11.26 16.88 -7.59
CA LYS A 205 -10.00 17.17 -6.93
C LYS A 205 -10.10 18.42 -6.07
N GLU A 206 -10.50 19.55 -6.67
CA GLU A 206 -10.60 20.84 -6.00
C GLU A 206 -11.52 20.78 -4.78
N LYS A 207 -12.71 20.20 -4.93
CA LYS A 207 -13.68 20.06 -3.84
C LYS A 207 -13.15 19.23 -2.66
N VAL A 208 -12.40 18.15 -2.94
CA VAL A 208 -11.82 17.31 -1.92
C VAL A 208 -10.66 18.04 -1.22
N GLU A 209 -9.81 18.75 -1.97
CA GLU A 209 -8.72 19.57 -1.41
C GLU A 209 -9.27 20.68 -0.51
N GLU A 210 -10.31 21.40 -0.94
CA GLU A 210 -10.97 22.42 -0.14
C GLU A 210 -11.59 21.85 1.14
N THR A 211 -12.25 20.67 1.03
CA THR A 211 -12.94 20.04 2.16
C THR A 211 -11.99 19.63 3.27
N TYR A 212 -10.83 19.11 2.94
CA TYR A 212 -9.89 18.56 3.92
C TYR A 212 -8.66 19.44 4.17
N GLY A 213 -8.43 20.48 3.36
CA GLY A 213 -7.20 21.26 3.39
C GLY A 213 -5.96 20.36 3.19
N CYS A 214 -6.07 19.36 2.33
CA CYS A 214 -5.06 18.35 2.09
C CYS A 214 -4.95 18.08 0.58
N GLU A 215 -3.73 17.99 0.06
CA GLU A 215 -3.46 17.78 -1.36
C GLU A 215 -4.01 16.43 -1.85
N VAL A 216 -4.65 16.43 -3.01
CA VAL A 216 -5.07 15.23 -3.73
C VAL A 216 -3.99 14.85 -4.75
N ALA A 217 -3.24 13.78 -4.47
CA ALA A 217 -2.20 13.27 -5.35
C ALA A 217 -2.76 12.63 -6.64
N GLY A 218 -4.02 12.21 -6.63
CA GLY A 218 -4.66 11.66 -7.82
C GLY A 218 -6.15 11.40 -7.67
N VAL A 219 -6.84 11.49 -8.81
CA VAL A 219 -8.24 11.08 -8.98
C VAL A 219 -8.25 9.92 -9.98
N LEU A 220 -8.70 8.75 -9.54
CA LEU A 220 -8.67 7.53 -10.33
C LEU A 220 -10.08 7.10 -10.75
N PRO A 221 -10.28 6.76 -12.04
CA PRO A 221 -11.59 6.33 -12.52
C PRO A 221 -12.04 4.99 -11.95
N LEU A 222 -13.34 4.80 -11.87
CA LEU A 222 -13.92 3.47 -11.81
C LEU A 222 -13.68 2.79 -13.16
N SER A 223 -12.76 1.82 -13.20
CA SER A 223 -12.35 1.13 -14.42
C SER A 223 -12.86 -0.31 -14.45
N GLU A 224 -13.56 -0.66 -15.53
CA GLU A 224 -13.97 -2.05 -15.78
C GLU A 224 -12.76 -2.96 -15.99
N ASP A 225 -11.67 -2.47 -16.56
CA ASP A 225 -10.46 -3.26 -16.80
C ASP A 225 -9.76 -3.64 -15.50
N VAL A 226 -9.80 -2.76 -14.47
CA VAL A 226 -9.34 -3.11 -13.12
C VAL A 226 -10.21 -4.23 -12.52
N VAL A 227 -11.53 -4.15 -12.71
CA VAL A 227 -12.46 -5.19 -12.25
C VAL A 227 -12.25 -6.50 -13.01
N ARG A 228 -12.06 -6.45 -14.33
CA ARG A 228 -11.81 -7.64 -15.18
C ARG A 228 -10.48 -8.32 -14.85
N LEU A 229 -9.46 -7.56 -14.47
CA LEU A 229 -8.18 -8.13 -14.03
C LEU A 229 -8.34 -8.96 -12.75
N ALA A 230 -9.37 -8.66 -11.92
CA ALA A 230 -9.78 -9.46 -10.76
C ALA A 230 -8.60 -9.86 -9.83
N SER A 231 -7.69 -8.92 -9.57
CA SER A 231 -6.46 -9.12 -8.78
C SER A 231 -5.46 -10.15 -9.37
N ALA A 232 -5.60 -10.54 -10.63
CA ALA A 232 -4.71 -11.52 -11.29
C ALA A 232 -3.37 -10.91 -11.73
N GLY A 233 -2.84 -9.93 -10.98
CA GLY A 233 -1.55 -9.30 -11.23
C GLY A 233 -1.57 -7.78 -11.03
N ILE A 234 -0.43 -7.17 -11.30
CA ILE A 234 -0.21 -5.73 -11.16
C ILE A 234 -0.74 -5.00 -12.40
N PHE A 235 -1.70 -4.11 -12.19
CA PHE A 235 -2.41 -3.44 -13.29
C PHE A 235 -1.48 -2.60 -14.17
N CYS A 236 -0.58 -1.82 -13.59
CA CYS A 236 0.32 -0.94 -14.35
C CYS A 236 1.32 -1.71 -15.23
N LEU A 237 1.65 -2.96 -14.89
CA LEU A 237 2.48 -3.82 -15.73
C LEU A 237 1.70 -4.41 -16.91
N ARG A 238 0.42 -4.71 -16.67
CA ARG A 238 -0.46 -5.33 -17.68
C ARG A 238 -0.98 -4.32 -18.70
N TYR A 239 -1.25 -3.09 -18.22
CA TYR A 239 -1.86 -2.01 -18.99
C TYR A 239 -1.07 -0.70 -18.80
N PRO A 240 0.18 -0.60 -19.32
CA PRO A 240 1.06 0.54 -19.05
C PRO A 240 0.51 1.87 -19.56
N ASP A 241 -0.17 1.87 -20.70
CA ASP A 241 -0.70 3.09 -21.34
C ASP A 241 -2.13 3.46 -20.90
N HIS A 242 -2.74 2.66 -20.01
CA HIS A 242 -4.11 2.89 -19.57
C HIS A 242 -4.23 4.17 -18.71
N PRO A 243 -5.32 4.95 -18.82
CA PRO A 243 -5.52 6.18 -18.03
C PRO A 243 -5.42 5.95 -16.51
N PHE A 244 -5.88 4.81 -16.01
CA PHE A 244 -5.74 4.43 -14.62
C PHE A 244 -4.25 4.30 -14.23
N THR A 245 -3.42 3.71 -15.08
CA THR A 245 -1.96 3.61 -14.88
C THR A 245 -1.28 4.97 -14.91
N GLN A 246 -1.72 5.88 -15.79
CA GLN A 246 -1.22 7.25 -15.81
C GLN A 246 -1.53 7.98 -14.49
N GLY A 247 -2.74 7.82 -13.96
CA GLY A 247 -3.10 8.34 -12.64
C GLY A 247 -2.23 7.77 -11.51
N LEU A 248 -2.01 6.46 -11.49
CA LEU A 248 -1.11 5.79 -10.53
C LEU A 248 0.33 6.30 -10.66
N THR A 249 0.79 6.56 -11.89
CA THR A 249 2.12 7.12 -12.17
C THR A 249 2.25 8.52 -11.59
N GLY A 250 1.22 9.36 -11.72
CA GLY A 250 1.16 10.68 -11.09
C GLY A 250 1.28 10.60 -9.57
N ILE A 251 0.54 9.68 -8.94
CA ILE A 251 0.60 9.45 -7.50
C ILE A 251 2.01 9.01 -7.06
N ALA A 252 2.61 8.03 -7.78
CA ALA A 252 3.96 7.57 -7.49
C ALA A 252 5.00 8.70 -7.59
N ASN A 253 4.91 9.55 -8.63
CA ASN A 253 5.77 10.71 -8.79
C ASN A 253 5.64 11.66 -7.61
N ARG A 254 4.41 11.97 -7.19
CA ARG A 254 4.16 12.89 -6.08
C ARG A 254 4.75 12.40 -4.75
N ILE A 255 4.63 11.09 -4.48
CA ILE A 255 5.26 10.47 -3.30
C ILE A 255 6.80 10.62 -3.37
N MET A 256 7.39 10.32 -4.53
CA MET A 256 8.85 10.39 -4.70
C MET A 256 9.38 11.81 -4.59
N GLU A 257 8.66 12.82 -5.11
CA GLU A 257 8.99 14.23 -4.96
C GLU A 257 8.97 14.70 -3.51
N ALA A 258 7.97 14.29 -2.74
CA ALA A 258 7.85 14.64 -1.32
C ALA A 258 8.94 14.00 -0.45
N THR A 259 9.60 12.96 -0.94
CA THR A 259 10.61 12.18 -0.19
C THR A 259 12.04 12.36 -0.72
N SER A 260 12.24 13.23 -1.69
CA SER A 260 13.56 13.52 -2.32
C SER A 260 14.50 14.31 -1.43
#